data_29f09e7a0f2ede8f8f7d57f45d07497a
#
_entry.id   29f09e7a0f2ede8f8f7d57f45d07497a
#
_cell.length_a   1.000
_cell.length_b   1.000
_cell.length_c   1.000
_cell.angle_alpha   90.00
_cell.angle_beta   90.00
_cell.angle_gamma   90.00
#
_symmetry.space_group_name_H-M   'P 1'
#
loop_
_entity.id
_entity.type
_entity.pdbx_description
1 polymer ?
#
loop_
_entity_poly.entity_id
_entity_poly.type
_entity_poly.pdbx_seq_one_letter_code
_entity_poly.pdbx_strand_id
1 'polypeptide(L)'
;MSYGYSAPLDGYAEALREARGVDVERGTTSVGPHRDDFAVLFGGVSMTTYGSQGQQRLATLALKFAAREYLRGETGQDPILLFDDVMSELDEERRGYLTEYFLASTQAVISTTNLEYFDPEVIERTPIVRISGGSVL
;
A
#
# COMPACT_ATOMS: atom_id res chain seq x y z
N MET A 1 -5.30 11.84 -9.43
CA MET A 1 -4.82 11.96 -8.04
C MET A 1 -4.75 13.45 -7.71
N SER A 2 -5.19 13.87 -6.55
CA SER A 2 -5.01 15.23 -6.03
C SER A 2 -4.30 15.15 -4.69
N TYR A 3 -3.41 16.10 -4.42
CA TYR A 3 -2.67 16.20 -3.17
C TYR A 3 -3.18 17.40 -2.39
N GLY A 4 -3.49 17.20 -1.11
CA GLY A 4 -3.94 18.23 -0.17
C GLY A 4 -2.84 18.55 0.84
N TYR A 5 -2.33 19.76 0.79
CA TYR A 5 -1.32 20.21 1.74
C TYR A 5 -1.97 20.68 3.05
N SER A 6 -1.35 20.38 4.18
CA SER A 6 -1.75 20.87 5.51
C SER A 6 -1.47 22.38 5.68
N ALA A 7 -0.54 22.93 4.88
CA ALA A 7 -0.25 24.34 4.76
C ALA A 7 0.34 24.67 3.37
N PRO A 8 0.19 25.92 2.87
CA PRO A 8 0.83 26.35 1.63
C PRO A 8 2.35 26.20 1.71
N LEU A 9 3.00 25.71 0.64
CA LEU A 9 4.46 25.51 0.60
C LEU A 9 5.22 26.82 0.87
N ASP A 10 4.76 27.94 0.28
CA ASP A 10 5.36 29.25 0.41
C ASP A 10 5.18 29.88 1.82
N GLY A 11 4.22 29.40 2.61
CA GLY A 11 3.93 29.87 3.98
C GLY A 11 4.20 28.84 5.07
N TYR A 12 4.91 27.76 4.76
CA TYR A 12 5.04 26.60 5.66
C TYR A 12 5.67 26.95 7.02
N ALA A 13 6.75 27.75 7.02
CA ALA A 13 7.42 28.16 8.24
C ALA A 13 6.55 29.05 9.14
N GLU A 14 5.67 29.85 8.54
CA GLU A 14 4.72 30.72 9.24
C GLU A 14 3.59 29.89 9.85
N ALA A 15 3.01 28.97 9.07
CA ALA A 15 2.00 28.05 9.56
C ALA A 15 2.48 27.22 10.76
N LEU A 16 3.73 26.76 10.75
CA LEU A 16 4.33 26.07 11.91
C LEU A 16 4.46 26.99 13.14
N ARG A 17 4.81 28.27 12.96
CA ARG A 17 4.89 29.21 14.08
C ARG A 17 3.52 29.51 14.68
N GLU A 18 2.52 29.71 13.83
CA GLU A 18 1.14 29.98 14.24
C GLU A 18 0.52 28.78 14.98
N ALA A 19 0.75 27.55 14.48
CA ALA A 19 0.25 26.32 15.09
C ALA A 19 0.93 25.97 16.43
N ARG A 20 2.13 26.52 16.70
CA ARG A 20 3.01 26.10 17.81
C ARG A 20 2.33 26.08 19.18
N GLY A 21 1.50 27.07 19.50
CA GLY A 21 0.81 27.15 20.80
C GLY A 21 -0.12 25.94 21.01
N VAL A 22 -0.96 25.70 20.02
CA VAL A 22 -1.91 24.57 20.04
C VAL A 22 -1.19 23.22 19.97
N ASP A 23 -0.14 23.12 19.20
CA ASP A 23 0.65 21.90 19.04
C ASP A 23 1.36 21.49 20.35
N VAL A 24 1.87 22.46 21.10
CA VAL A 24 2.48 22.23 22.41
C VAL A 24 1.43 21.73 23.42
N GLU A 25 0.23 22.31 23.45
CA GLU A 25 -0.85 21.88 24.32
C GLU A 25 -1.34 20.47 23.98
N ARG A 26 -1.38 20.11 22.70
CA ARG A 26 -1.83 18.78 22.20
C ARG A 26 -0.72 17.73 22.22
N GLY A 27 0.54 18.12 22.38
CA GLY A 27 1.68 17.21 22.28
C GLY A 27 1.91 16.63 20.88
N THR A 28 1.38 17.27 19.81
CA THR A 28 1.50 16.80 18.43
C THR A 28 1.46 17.97 17.46
N THR A 29 2.21 17.88 16.36
CA THR A 29 2.19 18.89 15.29
C THR A 29 0.95 18.75 14.42
N SER A 30 0.31 19.87 14.08
CA SER A 30 -0.87 19.94 13.20
C SER A 30 -0.53 20.32 11.76
N VAL A 31 0.70 20.79 11.51
CA VAL A 31 1.21 21.18 10.20
C VAL A 31 2.41 20.31 9.85
N GLY A 32 2.43 19.74 8.63
CA GLY A 32 3.54 18.94 8.17
C GLY A 32 3.14 17.89 7.14
N PRO A 33 4.09 17.28 6.41
CA PRO A 33 3.80 16.25 5.41
C PRO A 33 3.08 15.03 6.00
N HIS A 34 3.20 14.79 7.31
CA HIS A 34 2.44 13.76 8.02
C HIS A 34 0.94 14.12 8.24
N ARG A 35 0.55 15.35 7.94
CA ARG A 35 -0.83 15.86 7.95
C ARG A 35 -1.37 16.11 6.54
N ASP A 36 -0.49 16.03 5.56
CA ASP A 36 -0.91 16.10 4.17
C ASP A 36 -1.70 14.85 3.80
N ASP A 37 -2.59 14.98 2.85
CA ASP A 37 -3.41 13.87 2.36
C ASP A 37 -3.45 13.87 0.84
N PHE A 38 -3.79 12.75 0.25
CA PHE A 38 -4.01 12.66 -1.18
C PHE A 38 -5.27 11.88 -1.49
N ALA A 39 -5.99 12.32 -2.51
CA ALA A 39 -7.18 11.63 -2.98
C ALA A 39 -6.88 10.87 -4.27
N VAL A 40 -7.25 9.58 -4.27
CA VAL A 40 -7.26 8.76 -5.48
C VAL A 40 -8.60 8.91 -6.15
N LEU A 41 -8.57 9.38 -7.41
CA LEU A 41 -9.77 9.57 -8.22
C LEU A 41 -9.80 8.54 -9.34
N PHE A 42 -10.94 7.91 -9.55
CA PHE A 42 -11.21 7.05 -10.71
C PHE A 42 -12.42 7.61 -11.46
N GLY A 43 -12.21 7.97 -12.75
CA GLY A 43 -13.24 8.67 -13.53
C GLY A 43 -13.71 10.00 -12.91
N GLY A 44 -12.84 10.71 -12.15
CA GLY A 44 -13.17 11.94 -11.44
C GLY A 44 -13.86 11.73 -10.09
N VAL A 45 -14.15 10.49 -9.69
CA VAL A 45 -14.83 10.14 -8.43
C VAL A 45 -13.81 9.71 -7.39
N SER A 46 -13.93 10.25 -6.16
CA SER A 46 -13.04 9.88 -5.05
C SER A 46 -13.24 8.42 -4.64
N MET A 47 -12.17 7.64 -4.68
CA MET A 47 -12.19 6.24 -4.24
C MET A 47 -12.39 6.10 -2.74
N THR A 48 -11.87 7.03 -1.95
CA THR A 48 -12.04 7.03 -0.49
C THR A 48 -13.49 7.22 -0.07
N THR A 49 -14.25 8.09 -0.79
CA THR A 49 -15.60 8.46 -0.41
C THR A 49 -16.68 7.61 -1.07
N TYR A 50 -16.47 7.25 -2.35
CA TYR A 50 -17.49 6.63 -3.18
C TYR A 50 -17.09 5.28 -3.76
N GLY A 51 -15.84 4.88 -3.57
CA GLY A 51 -15.36 3.57 -4.04
C GLY A 51 -15.98 2.43 -3.23
N SER A 52 -16.37 1.34 -3.90
CA SER A 52 -16.67 0.08 -3.21
C SER A 52 -15.41 -0.44 -2.48
N GLN A 53 -15.57 -1.30 -1.49
CA GLN A 53 -14.44 -1.89 -0.76
C GLN A 53 -13.43 -2.54 -1.72
N GLY A 54 -13.89 -3.30 -2.72
CA GLY A 54 -13.04 -3.88 -3.74
C GLY A 54 -12.28 -2.85 -4.57
N GLN A 55 -12.92 -1.73 -4.94
CA GLN A 55 -12.27 -0.63 -5.67
C GLN A 55 -11.21 0.09 -4.81
N GLN A 56 -11.49 0.32 -3.52
CA GLN A 56 -10.53 0.92 -2.59
C GLN A 56 -9.29 0.03 -2.41
N ARG A 57 -9.49 -1.30 -2.29
CA ARG A 57 -8.41 -2.29 -2.20
C ARG A 57 -7.54 -2.32 -3.46
N LEU A 58 -8.17 -2.34 -4.63
CA LEU A 58 -7.45 -2.27 -5.90
C LEU A 58 -6.66 -0.97 -6.05
N ALA A 59 -7.23 0.16 -5.65
CA ALA A 59 -6.53 1.43 -5.64
C ALA A 59 -5.30 1.39 -4.70
N THR A 60 -5.43 0.78 -3.53
CA THR A 60 -4.32 0.60 -2.58
C THR A 60 -3.22 -0.30 -3.16
N LEU A 61 -3.57 -1.40 -3.81
CA LEU A 61 -2.61 -2.27 -4.49
C LEU A 61 -1.88 -1.54 -5.62
N ALA A 62 -2.63 -0.81 -6.45
CA ALA A 62 -2.04 -0.02 -7.53
C ALA A 62 -1.04 1.04 -7.02
N LEU A 63 -1.34 1.69 -5.89
CA LEU A 63 -0.42 2.62 -5.25
C LEU A 63 0.85 1.93 -4.72
N LYS A 64 0.72 0.75 -4.12
CA LYS A 64 1.88 -0.04 -3.67
C LYS A 64 2.76 -0.45 -4.84
N PHE A 65 2.18 -0.85 -5.96
CA PHE A 65 2.92 -1.20 -7.16
C PHE A 65 3.63 0.02 -7.78
N ALA A 66 2.93 1.15 -7.84
CA ALA A 66 3.54 2.41 -8.30
C ALA A 66 4.70 2.84 -7.39
N ALA A 67 4.57 2.68 -6.08
CA ALA A 67 5.64 2.96 -5.13
C ALA A 67 6.85 2.03 -5.32
N ARG A 68 6.63 0.73 -5.59
CA ARG A 68 7.71 -0.19 -5.93
C ARG A 68 8.47 0.27 -7.18
N GLU A 69 7.75 0.57 -8.26
CA GLU A 69 8.37 1.01 -9.51
C GLU A 69 9.16 2.31 -9.33
N TYR A 70 8.62 3.25 -8.57
CA TYR A 70 9.30 4.49 -8.22
C TYR A 70 10.59 4.23 -7.43
N LEU A 71 10.52 3.43 -6.35
CA LEU A 71 11.68 3.11 -5.52
C LEU A 71 12.75 2.36 -6.33
N ARG A 72 12.34 1.41 -7.18
CA ARG A 72 13.27 0.70 -8.07
C ARG A 72 13.98 1.66 -9.04
N GLY A 73 13.25 2.61 -9.59
CA GLY A 73 13.81 3.64 -10.48
C GLY A 73 14.83 4.55 -9.77
N GLU A 74 14.52 4.97 -8.54
CA GLU A 74 15.37 5.89 -7.77
C GLU A 74 16.61 5.21 -7.16
N THR A 75 16.45 3.96 -6.69
CA THR A 75 17.53 3.28 -5.93
C THR A 75 18.30 2.26 -6.76
N GLY A 76 17.78 1.85 -7.90
CA GLY A 76 18.30 0.74 -8.69
C GLY A 76 18.12 -0.64 -8.02
N GLN A 77 17.38 -0.71 -6.90
CA GLN A 77 17.12 -1.95 -6.17
C GLN A 77 15.61 -2.24 -6.17
N ASP A 78 15.25 -3.52 -6.35
CA ASP A 78 13.86 -3.94 -6.26
C ASP A 78 13.47 -4.14 -4.79
N PRO A 79 12.46 -3.45 -4.28
CA PRO A 79 11.99 -3.62 -2.90
C PRO A 79 11.43 -5.02 -2.66
N ILE A 80 11.57 -5.53 -1.44
CA ILE A 80 10.90 -6.74 -0.99
C ILE A 80 9.41 -6.44 -0.83
N LEU A 81 8.57 -7.25 -1.45
CA LEU A 81 7.13 -7.14 -1.36
C LEU A 81 6.59 -7.97 -0.20
N LEU A 82 5.80 -7.35 0.67
CA LEU A 82 5.13 -8.01 1.78
C LEU A 82 3.62 -7.84 1.64
N PHE A 83 2.89 -8.95 1.54
CA PHE A 83 1.43 -8.95 1.42
C PHE A 83 0.80 -9.87 2.46
N ASP A 84 -0.16 -9.35 3.18
CA ASP A 84 -0.89 -10.07 4.21
C ASP A 84 -2.32 -10.38 3.71
N ASP A 85 -2.60 -11.66 3.53
CA ASP A 85 -3.87 -12.26 3.08
C ASP A 85 -4.56 -11.58 1.89
N VAL A 86 -3.78 -10.96 0.99
CA VAL A 86 -4.34 -10.18 -0.13
C VAL A 86 -5.15 -11.03 -1.11
N MET A 87 -4.83 -12.32 -1.23
CA MET A 87 -5.45 -13.22 -2.21
C MET A 87 -6.90 -13.56 -1.86
N SER A 88 -7.25 -13.59 -0.57
CA SER A 88 -8.62 -13.90 -0.11
C SER A 88 -9.67 -12.87 -0.58
N GLU A 89 -9.22 -11.66 -0.89
CA GLU A 89 -10.06 -10.51 -1.21
C GLU A 89 -10.27 -10.28 -2.71
N LEU A 90 -9.63 -11.09 -3.55
CA LEU A 90 -9.62 -10.95 -5.00
C LEU A 90 -10.38 -12.06 -5.68
N ASP A 91 -10.99 -11.76 -6.84
CA ASP A 91 -11.49 -12.76 -7.77
C ASP A 91 -10.33 -13.48 -8.50
N GLU A 92 -10.67 -14.56 -9.21
CA GLU A 92 -9.69 -15.41 -9.88
C GLU A 92 -8.84 -14.67 -10.90
N GLU A 93 -9.45 -13.80 -11.72
CA GLU A 93 -8.72 -13.02 -12.72
C GLU A 93 -7.67 -12.11 -12.08
N ARG A 94 -8.05 -11.40 -11.02
CA ARG A 94 -7.15 -10.48 -10.30
C ARG A 94 -6.06 -11.23 -9.53
N ARG A 95 -6.36 -12.42 -8.99
CA ARG A 95 -5.35 -13.31 -8.40
C ARG A 95 -4.29 -13.70 -9.42
N GLY A 96 -4.69 -14.03 -10.65
CA GLY A 96 -3.76 -14.33 -11.74
C GLY A 96 -2.79 -13.17 -12.00
N TYR A 97 -3.30 -11.97 -12.22
CA TYR A 97 -2.46 -10.78 -12.42
C TYR A 97 -1.52 -10.50 -11.24
N LEU A 98 -2.03 -10.66 -10.02
CA LEU A 98 -1.22 -10.43 -8.83
C LEU A 98 -0.11 -11.47 -8.68
N THR A 99 -0.40 -12.73 -8.99
CA THR A 99 0.57 -13.83 -8.99
C THR A 99 1.68 -13.58 -10.01
N GLU A 100 1.34 -13.19 -11.24
CA GLU A 100 2.33 -12.82 -12.25
C GLU A 100 3.22 -11.67 -11.78
N TYR A 101 2.64 -10.66 -11.13
CA TYR A 101 3.39 -9.54 -10.57
C TYR A 101 4.38 -9.97 -9.47
N PHE A 102 3.99 -10.91 -8.60
CA PHE A 102 4.87 -11.46 -7.58
C PHE A 102 6.02 -12.26 -8.18
N LEU A 103 5.73 -13.10 -9.18
CA LEU A 103 6.74 -13.90 -9.87
C LEU A 103 7.76 -13.03 -10.64
N ALA A 104 7.35 -11.85 -11.10
CA ALA A 104 8.22 -10.87 -11.73
C ALA A 104 9.04 -10.03 -10.72
N SER A 105 8.81 -10.18 -9.42
CA SER A 105 9.51 -9.46 -8.35
C SER A 105 10.76 -10.22 -7.93
N THR A 106 11.77 -9.50 -7.44
CA THR A 106 13.02 -10.14 -6.94
C THR A 106 12.74 -10.97 -5.69
N GLN A 107 11.87 -10.47 -4.79
CA GLN A 107 11.41 -11.19 -3.61
C GLN A 107 10.02 -10.74 -3.18
N ALA A 108 9.13 -11.70 -2.97
CA ALA A 108 7.82 -11.44 -2.37
C ALA A 108 7.55 -12.44 -1.23
N VAL A 109 6.96 -11.97 -0.16
CA VAL A 109 6.47 -12.79 0.96
C VAL A 109 4.97 -12.54 1.09
N ILE A 110 4.19 -13.60 1.01
CA ILE A 110 2.72 -13.53 1.00
C ILE A 110 2.20 -14.43 2.09
N SER A 111 1.46 -13.90 3.05
CA SER A 111 0.66 -14.71 3.95
C SER A 111 -0.66 -15.10 3.29
N THR A 112 -1.15 -16.29 3.55
CA THR A 112 -2.46 -16.75 3.11
C THR A 112 -3.01 -17.83 4.03
N THR A 113 -4.31 -17.89 4.15
CA THR A 113 -5.02 -18.97 4.85
C THR A 113 -5.38 -20.13 3.94
N ASN A 114 -5.32 -19.95 2.62
CA ASN A 114 -5.68 -20.97 1.64
C ASN A 114 -4.71 -20.95 0.44
N LEU A 115 -4.06 -22.09 0.19
CA LEU A 115 -3.16 -22.28 -0.95
C LEU A 115 -3.89 -22.45 -2.29
N GLU A 116 -5.17 -22.78 -2.28
CA GLU A 116 -5.99 -22.93 -3.52
C GLU A 116 -6.15 -21.59 -4.29
N TYR A 117 -5.76 -20.46 -3.68
CA TYR A 117 -5.72 -19.17 -4.36
C TYR A 117 -4.58 -19.05 -5.37
N PHE A 118 -3.64 -19.99 -5.39
CA PHE A 118 -2.49 -20.01 -6.29
C PHE A 118 -2.53 -21.24 -7.19
N ASP A 119 -2.01 -21.07 -8.40
CA ASP A 119 -1.84 -22.19 -9.32
C ASP A 119 -0.91 -23.27 -8.73
N PRO A 120 -1.20 -24.57 -8.92
CA PRO A 120 -0.36 -25.66 -8.44
C PRO A 120 1.11 -25.53 -8.85
N GLU A 121 1.38 -25.07 -10.07
CA GLU A 121 2.76 -24.87 -10.57
C GLU A 121 3.52 -23.78 -9.80
N VAL A 122 2.81 -22.76 -9.29
CA VAL A 122 3.40 -21.71 -8.45
C VAL A 122 3.75 -22.27 -7.09
N ILE A 123 2.85 -23.08 -6.51
CA ILE A 123 3.04 -23.72 -5.21
C ILE A 123 4.25 -24.68 -5.24
N GLU A 124 4.38 -25.49 -6.29
CA GLU A 124 5.50 -26.44 -6.45
C GLU A 124 6.88 -25.75 -6.52
N ARG A 125 6.93 -24.53 -7.01
CA ARG A 125 8.16 -23.74 -7.20
C ARG A 125 8.48 -22.78 -6.08
N THR A 126 7.54 -22.59 -5.14
CA THR A 126 7.64 -21.56 -4.10
C THR A 126 7.90 -22.20 -2.74
N PRO A 127 8.90 -21.74 -1.97
CA PRO A 127 9.07 -22.18 -0.59
C PRO A 127 7.84 -21.84 0.25
N ILE A 128 7.27 -22.84 0.91
CA ILE A 128 6.10 -22.68 1.77
C ILE A 128 6.50 -22.88 3.21
N VAL A 129 6.21 -21.86 4.03
CA VAL A 129 6.38 -21.92 5.49
C VAL A 129 4.99 -22.04 6.12
N ARG A 130 4.76 -23.12 6.85
CA ARG A 130 3.50 -23.34 7.58
C ARG A 130 3.63 -22.86 9.01
N ILE A 131 2.62 -22.13 9.47
CA ILE A 131 2.56 -21.60 10.83
C ILE A 131 1.30 -22.16 11.51
N SER A 132 1.44 -22.73 12.67
CA SER A 132 0.31 -23.23 13.47
C SER A 132 0.59 -22.95 14.97
N GLY A 133 -0.40 -22.40 15.67
CA GLY A 133 -0.26 -22.08 17.09
C GLY A 133 0.91 -21.16 17.41
N GLY A 134 1.30 -20.26 16.50
CA GLY A 134 2.42 -19.34 16.66
C GLY A 134 3.81 -19.96 16.43
N SER A 135 3.87 -21.19 15.95
CA SER A 135 5.12 -21.90 15.67
C SER A 135 5.23 -22.28 14.19
N VAL A 136 6.44 -22.25 13.67
CA VAL A 136 6.77 -22.76 12.33
C VAL A 136 6.79 -24.29 12.38
N LEU A 137 6.15 -24.93 11.38
CA LEU A 137 6.07 -26.37 11.22
C LEU A 137 7.08 -26.88 10.20
#